data_d03fc33f5d8bc155101db2b4e61a68e0
#
_entry.id   d03fc33f5d8bc155101db2b4e61a68e0
#
_cell.length_a   1.000
_cell.length_b   1.000
_cell.length_c   1.000
_cell.angle_alpha   90.00
_cell.angle_beta   90.00
_cell.angle_gamma   90.00
#
_symmetry.space_group_name_H-M   'P 1'
#
loop_
_entity.id
_entity.type
_entity.pdbx_description
1 polymer ?
#
loop_
_entity_poly.entity_id
_entity_poly.type
_entity_poly.pdbx_seq_one_letter_code
_entity_poly.pdbx_strand_id
1 'polypeptide(L)'
;MSLIEIIPCLSDNYAYLIRDEKTNKNILVDAPEHGPIETYLDKKALSLDAILITHHHNDHIDGIDYLKIKYSPKVIGAKRDKHRLPPLDVEVEEGKELKIGSKTFEIYDVDGHTIGHIAYGLMEDKALFSGDSLMVMGCGRLFEGTPEDMWKSLKKLKQLPKDIMIYSGHEYTKSNIEFALSIDPQNEKLNARRIRVLDSIAKGIPTVPSKLEEELETNPFLRESETSILDTVSYTHLTLPTTPYV
;
A
#
# COMPACT_ATOMS: atom_id res chain seq x y z
N MET A 1 -19.00 2.64 -8.31
CA MET A 1 -17.55 2.76 -8.05
C MET A 1 -17.40 3.60 -6.81
N SER A 2 -16.59 3.21 -5.86
CA SER A 2 -16.30 4.07 -4.69
C SER A 2 -15.46 5.25 -5.10
N LEU A 3 -15.61 6.36 -4.40
CA LEU A 3 -14.65 7.45 -4.45
C LEU A 3 -13.53 7.13 -3.44
N ILE A 4 -12.31 6.96 -3.93
CA ILE A 4 -11.11 6.75 -3.09
C ILE A 4 -10.31 8.05 -3.12
N GLU A 5 -10.19 8.67 -1.95
CA GLU A 5 -9.47 9.93 -1.76
C GLU A 5 -8.10 9.64 -1.13
N ILE A 6 -7.07 10.30 -1.63
CA ILE A 6 -5.70 10.21 -1.11
C ILE A 6 -5.50 11.36 -0.14
N ILE A 7 -5.12 11.07 1.09
CA ILE A 7 -4.82 12.06 2.12
C ILE A 7 -3.33 11.96 2.43
N PRO A 8 -2.50 12.91 1.96
CA PRO A 8 -1.09 12.96 2.33
C PRO A 8 -0.94 13.22 3.83
N CYS A 9 -0.06 12.45 4.45
CA CYS A 9 0.25 12.50 5.87
C CYS A 9 1.76 12.49 6.06
N LEU A 10 2.24 13.03 7.18
CA LEU A 10 3.67 13.11 7.51
C LEU A 10 4.49 13.71 6.34
N SER A 11 5.68 13.13 6.04
CA SER A 11 6.53 13.59 4.93
C SER A 11 6.18 12.94 3.59
N ASP A 12 5.75 11.67 3.62
CA ASP A 12 5.57 10.84 2.44
C ASP A 12 4.54 9.71 2.59
N ASN A 13 3.84 9.63 3.73
CA ASN A 13 2.79 8.66 3.96
C ASN A 13 1.47 9.03 3.30
N TYR A 14 0.67 8.03 3.01
CA TYR A 14 -0.70 8.18 2.55
C TYR A 14 -1.70 7.45 3.43
N ALA A 15 -2.79 8.13 3.78
CA ALA A 15 -4.02 7.50 4.22
C ALA A 15 -5.04 7.52 3.07
N TYR A 16 -5.90 6.50 2.99
CA TYR A 16 -6.87 6.39 1.91
C TYR A 16 -8.29 6.37 2.45
N LEU A 17 -9.10 7.36 2.06
CA LEU A 17 -10.50 7.42 2.47
C LEU A 17 -11.40 6.85 1.36
N ILE A 18 -12.05 5.75 1.63
CA ILE A 18 -13.00 5.08 0.76
C ILE A 18 -14.40 5.52 1.15
N ARG A 19 -15.13 6.12 0.20
CA ARG A 19 -16.50 6.58 0.42
C ARG A 19 -17.48 5.62 -0.26
N ASP A 20 -18.26 4.94 0.56
CA ASP A 20 -19.37 4.10 0.09
C ASP A 20 -20.63 4.97 -0.09
N GLU A 21 -20.84 5.46 -1.29
CA GLU A 21 -21.98 6.34 -1.61
C GLU A 21 -23.36 5.64 -1.45
N LYS A 22 -23.40 4.29 -1.48
CA LYS A 22 -24.67 3.54 -1.31
C LYS A 22 -25.15 3.54 0.15
N THR A 23 -24.22 3.49 1.09
CA THR A 23 -24.55 3.41 2.52
C THR A 23 -24.09 4.62 3.32
N ASN A 24 -23.46 5.61 2.64
CA ASN A 24 -22.82 6.78 3.24
C ASN A 24 -21.78 6.43 4.31
N LYS A 25 -21.11 5.27 4.15
CA LYS A 25 -20.02 4.86 5.04
C LYS A 25 -18.68 5.38 4.53
N ASN A 26 -17.85 5.85 5.47
CA ASN A 26 -16.51 6.31 5.20
C ASN A 26 -15.51 5.41 5.91
N ILE A 27 -14.60 4.80 5.14
CA ILE A 27 -13.65 3.79 5.58
C ILE A 27 -12.26 4.32 5.30
N LEU A 28 -11.43 4.43 6.33
CA LEU A 28 -10.05 4.87 6.21
C LEU A 28 -9.12 3.65 6.17
N VAL A 29 -8.13 3.66 5.31
CA VAL A 29 -7.02 2.70 5.35
C VAL A 29 -5.79 3.44 5.85
N ASP A 30 -5.26 2.97 6.95
CA ASP A 30 -4.20 3.52 7.77
C ASP A 30 -4.49 4.94 8.30
N ALA A 31 -3.85 5.30 9.40
CA ALA A 31 -3.97 6.61 10.01
C ALA A 31 -2.59 7.07 10.51
N PRO A 32 -1.69 7.51 9.61
CA PRO A 32 -0.33 7.94 9.96
C PRO A 32 -0.29 9.03 11.03
N GLU A 33 -1.17 9.99 10.89
CA GLU A 33 -1.41 11.08 11.84
C GLU A 33 -2.86 11.56 11.75
N HIS A 34 -3.38 12.18 12.80
CA HIS A 34 -4.78 12.60 12.81
C HIS A 34 -5.06 13.92 12.08
N GLY A 35 -4.12 14.88 12.11
CA GLY A 35 -4.35 16.26 11.68
C GLY A 35 -4.83 16.43 10.23
N PRO A 36 -4.13 15.93 9.22
CA PRO A 36 -4.59 15.99 7.83
C PRO A 36 -5.90 15.23 7.59
N ILE A 37 -6.08 14.08 8.25
CA ILE A 37 -7.29 13.26 8.13
C ILE A 37 -8.49 14.00 8.72
N GLU A 38 -8.36 14.54 9.94
CA GLU A 38 -9.37 15.36 10.59
C GLU A 38 -9.75 16.57 9.73
N THR A 39 -8.75 17.30 9.24
CA THR A 39 -8.94 18.48 8.38
C THR A 39 -9.76 18.11 7.14
N TYR A 40 -9.45 16.96 6.52
CA TYR A 40 -10.17 16.48 5.35
C TYR A 40 -11.62 16.12 5.68
N LEU A 41 -11.84 15.34 6.74
CA LEU A 41 -13.18 14.93 7.18
C LEU A 41 -14.07 16.12 7.56
N ASP A 42 -13.54 17.04 8.36
CA ASP A 42 -14.27 18.22 8.81
C ASP A 42 -14.63 19.17 7.65
N LYS A 43 -13.69 19.41 6.72
CA LYS A 43 -13.92 20.22 5.52
C LYS A 43 -15.05 19.66 4.65
N LYS A 44 -15.20 18.34 4.62
CA LYS A 44 -16.23 17.65 3.82
C LYS A 44 -17.47 17.28 4.63
N ALA A 45 -17.51 17.60 5.93
CA ALA A 45 -18.56 17.21 6.87
C ALA A 45 -18.84 15.69 6.84
N LEU A 46 -17.77 14.87 6.85
CA LEU A 46 -17.84 13.42 6.80
C LEU A 46 -17.69 12.80 8.18
N SER A 47 -18.46 11.73 8.44
CA SER A 47 -18.19 10.79 9.53
C SER A 47 -16.99 9.90 9.21
N LEU A 48 -16.50 9.17 10.20
CA LEU A 48 -15.55 8.07 10.00
C LEU A 48 -16.15 6.82 10.65
N ASP A 49 -16.41 5.79 9.85
CA ASP A 49 -17.12 4.58 10.30
C ASP A 49 -16.19 3.42 10.62
N ALA A 50 -15.07 3.33 9.91
CA ALA A 50 -14.06 2.29 10.12
C ALA A 50 -12.66 2.78 9.78
N ILE A 51 -11.65 2.21 10.47
CA ILE A 51 -10.22 2.31 10.15
C ILE A 51 -9.70 0.89 9.92
N LEU A 52 -9.13 0.65 8.76
CA LEU A 52 -8.47 -0.59 8.38
C LEU A 52 -6.96 -0.41 8.55
N ILE A 53 -6.32 -1.27 9.33
CA ILE A 53 -4.88 -1.18 9.61
C ILE A 53 -4.16 -2.23 8.78
N THR A 54 -3.17 -1.81 7.99
CA THR A 54 -2.35 -2.71 7.20
C THR A 54 -1.29 -3.41 8.06
N HIS A 55 -0.60 -2.68 8.92
CA HIS A 55 0.43 -3.20 9.82
C HIS A 55 0.67 -2.24 11.01
N HIS A 56 1.55 -2.64 11.95
CA HIS A 56 1.67 -2.00 13.26
C HIS A 56 2.67 -0.84 13.34
N HIS A 57 3.35 -0.45 12.26
CA HIS A 57 4.29 0.66 12.33
C HIS A 57 3.60 1.97 12.70
N ASN A 58 4.28 2.78 13.50
CA ASN A 58 3.71 4.00 14.07
C ASN A 58 3.18 4.95 13.01
N ASP A 59 3.87 5.10 11.92
CA ASP A 59 3.48 5.92 10.78
C ASP A 59 2.31 5.36 9.94
N HIS A 60 1.63 4.32 10.44
CA HIS A 60 0.36 3.80 9.95
C HIS A 60 -0.75 3.81 11.00
N ILE A 61 -0.40 4.00 12.28
CA ILE A 61 -1.37 3.85 13.39
C ILE A 61 -1.41 5.02 14.38
N ASP A 62 -0.43 5.93 14.42
CA ASP A 62 -0.32 6.97 15.46
C ASP A 62 -1.52 7.93 15.51
N GLY A 63 -2.27 8.10 14.42
CA GLY A 63 -3.48 8.90 14.37
C GLY A 63 -4.73 8.24 14.96
N ILE A 64 -4.71 6.90 15.18
CA ILE A 64 -5.92 6.11 15.48
C ILE A 64 -6.57 6.51 16.78
N ASP A 65 -5.83 6.66 17.87
CA ASP A 65 -6.39 6.95 19.19
C ASP A 65 -7.18 8.26 19.20
N TYR A 66 -6.64 9.30 18.57
CA TYR A 66 -7.34 10.57 18.43
C TYR A 66 -8.62 10.45 17.61
N LEU A 67 -8.52 9.80 16.43
CA LEU A 67 -9.66 9.60 15.54
C LEU A 67 -10.74 8.73 16.18
N LYS A 68 -10.36 7.74 17.01
CA LYS A 68 -11.29 6.89 17.75
C LYS A 68 -12.07 7.69 18.79
N ILE A 69 -11.41 8.62 19.49
CA ILE A 69 -12.08 9.51 20.47
C ILE A 69 -13.07 10.44 19.77
N LYS A 70 -12.66 11.04 18.64
CA LYS A 70 -13.47 12.07 17.96
C LYS A 70 -14.63 11.50 17.16
N TYR A 71 -14.41 10.43 16.39
CA TYR A 71 -15.38 9.90 15.42
C TYR A 71 -15.99 8.56 15.80
N SER A 72 -15.39 7.86 16.78
CA SER A 72 -15.80 6.51 17.21
C SER A 72 -15.86 5.47 16.07
N PRO A 73 -14.89 5.40 15.14
CA PRO A 73 -14.86 4.38 14.09
C PRO A 73 -14.60 3.01 14.70
N LYS A 74 -15.00 1.96 13.98
CA LYS A 74 -14.50 0.60 14.25
C LYS A 74 -13.06 0.47 13.79
N VAL A 75 -12.18 0.00 14.68
CA VAL A 75 -10.78 -0.29 14.36
C VAL A 75 -10.65 -1.76 13.97
N ILE A 76 -10.09 -2.01 12.79
CA ILE A 76 -10.05 -3.33 12.15
C ILE A 76 -8.60 -3.63 11.74
N GLY A 77 -8.11 -4.82 12.08
CA GLY A 77 -6.73 -5.19 11.76
C GLY A 77 -6.49 -6.70 11.83
N ALA A 78 -5.26 -7.10 11.52
CA ALA A 78 -4.86 -8.49 11.47
C ALA A 78 -4.97 -9.17 12.85
N LYS A 79 -5.73 -10.26 12.94
CA LYS A 79 -5.86 -11.06 14.17
C LYS A 79 -4.51 -11.56 14.66
N ARG A 80 -3.65 -12.01 13.74
CA ARG A 80 -2.35 -12.58 14.08
C ARG A 80 -1.35 -11.54 14.60
N ASP A 81 -1.60 -10.23 14.37
CA ASP A 81 -0.77 -9.13 14.84
C ASP A 81 -1.44 -8.26 15.94
N LYS A 82 -2.60 -8.66 16.44
CA LYS A 82 -3.39 -7.91 17.40
C LYS A 82 -2.66 -7.48 18.67
N HIS A 83 -1.59 -8.16 19.03
CA HIS A 83 -0.79 -7.87 20.22
C HIS A 83 0.08 -6.61 20.07
N ARG A 84 0.28 -6.11 18.84
CA ARG A 84 1.05 -4.89 18.51
C ARG A 84 0.18 -3.77 17.97
N LEU A 85 -1.05 -4.10 17.57
CA LEU A 85 -2.02 -3.13 17.05
C LEU A 85 -2.77 -2.43 18.17
N PRO A 86 -3.31 -1.21 17.93
CA PRO A 86 -4.30 -0.62 18.83
C PRO A 86 -5.46 -1.58 19.07
N PRO A 87 -6.23 -1.43 20.19
CA PRO A 87 -7.33 -2.32 20.48
C PRO A 87 -8.33 -2.42 19.32
N LEU A 88 -8.44 -3.63 18.74
CA LEU A 88 -9.28 -3.91 17.59
C LEU A 88 -10.74 -4.16 17.98
N ASP A 89 -11.67 -3.56 17.24
CA ASP A 89 -13.10 -3.87 17.34
C ASP A 89 -13.47 -5.07 16.45
N VAL A 90 -12.69 -5.31 15.38
CA VAL A 90 -12.84 -6.47 14.48
C VAL A 90 -11.46 -7.02 14.11
N GLU A 91 -11.29 -8.34 14.30
CA GLU A 91 -10.09 -9.06 13.89
C GLU A 91 -10.33 -9.72 12.52
N VAL A 92 -9.39 -9.56 11.57
CA VAL A 92 -9.48 -10.15 10.23
C VAL A 92 -8.35 -11.14 9.96
N GLU A 93 -8.60 -12.07 9.04
CA GLU A 93 -7.69 -13.15 8.64
C GLU A 93 -7.79 -13.37 7.13
N GLU A 94 -6.70 -13.79 6.50
CA GLU A 94 -6.71 -14.19 5.08
C GLU A 94 -7.77 -15.28 4.81
N GLY A 95 -8.38 -15.20 3.64
CA GLY A 95 -9.43 -16.12 3.21
C GLY A 95 -10.82 -15.84 3.81
N LYS A 96 -10.96 -14.79 4.65
CA LYS A 96 -12.24 -14.31 5.14
C LYS A 96 -12.58 -12.96 4.52
N GLU A 97 -13.86 -12.76 4.25
CA GLU A 97 -14.38 -11.49 3.77
C GLU A 97 -14.70 -10.54 4.93
N LEU A 98 -14.34 -9.27 4.75
CA LEU A 98 -14.77 -8.18 5.63
C LEU A 98 -15.81 -7.33 4.92
N LYS A 99 -17.01 -7.20 5.53
CA LYS A 99 -18.09 -6.36 4.98
C LYS A 99 -18.28 -5.10 5.80
N ILE A 100 -18.23 -3.94 5.13
CA ILE A 100 -18.50 -2.62 5.73
C ILE A 100 -19.41 -1.84 4.78
N GLY A 101 -20.61 -1.54 5.23
CA GLY A 101 -21.61 -0.96 4.33
C GLY A 101 -21.94 -1.89 3.17
N SER A 102 -21.85 -1.37 1.94
CA SER A 102 -22.01 -2.16 0.72
C SER A 102 -20.69 -2.74 0.18
N LYS A 103 -19.56 -2.51 0.88
CA LYS A 103 -18.22 -2.91 0.44
C LYS A 103 -17.80 -4.24 1.03
N THR A 104 -17.18 -5.08 0.18
CA THR A 104 -16.59 -6.35 0.58
C THR A 104 -15.09 -6.32 0.31
N PHE A 105 -14.30 -6.51 1.37
CA PHE A 105 -12.84 -6.56 1.31
C PHE A 105 -12.37 -8.01 1.41
N GLU A 106 -11.46 -8.38 0.53
CA GLU A 106 -10.66 -9.59 0.63
C GLU A 106 -9.38 -9.27 1.41
N ILE A 107 -8.95 -10.19 2.26
CA ILE A 107 -7.77 -10.02 3.11
C ILE A 107 -6.64 -10.89 2.57
N TYR A 108 -5.48 -10.30 2.39
CA TYR A 108 -4.26 -10.97 1.95
C TYR A 108 -3.18 -10.83 3.01
N ASP A 109 -2.64 -11.94 3.50
CA ASP A 109 -1.43 -11.94 4.32
C ASP A 109 -0.22 -11.63 3.43
N VAL A 110 0.52 -10.58 3.77
CA VAL A 110 1.63 -10.06 2.95
C VAL A 110 2.87 -9.79 3.82
N ASP A 111 3.32 -10.85 4.47
CA ASP A 111 4.54 -10.80 5.29
C ASP A 111 5.77 -10.43 4.48
N GLY A 112 6.74 -9.82 5.14
CA GLY A 112 8.02 -9.40 4.59
C GLY A 112 8.49 -8.10 5.22
N HIS A 113 7.80 -7.00 4.99
CA HIS A 113 8.07 -5.72 5.64
C HIS A 113 7.93 -5.84 7.16
N THR A 114 6.77 -6.30 7.61
CA THR A 114 6.56 -6.81 8.97
C THR A 114 5.94 -8.21 8.92
N ILE A 115 6.03 -8.95 10.03
CA ILE A 115 5.27 -10.18 10.23
C ILE A 115 3.89 -9.79 10.76
N GLY A 116 2.82 -10.24 10.09
CA GLY A 116 1.44 -9.85 10.42
C GLY A 116 0.88 -8.75 9.53
N HIS A 117 1.66 -8.28 8.57
CA HIS A 117 1.19 -7.34 7.56
C HIS A 117 0.07 -7.95 6.71
N ILE A 118 -0.98 -7.17 6.46
CA ILE A 118 -2.08 -7.55 5.57
C ILE A 118 -2.34 -6.47 4.51
N ALA A 119 -2.84 -6.90 3.35
CA ALA A 119 -3.38 -6.00 2.33
C ALA A 119 -4.89 -6.19 2.22
N TYR A 120 -5.59 -5.12 1.84
CA TYR A 120 -7.04 -5.12 1.65
C TYR A 120 -7.38 -4.98 0.17
N GLY A 121 -8.00 -6.00 -0.42
CA GLY A 121 -8.49 -5.98 -1.78
C GLY A 121 -9.97 -5.59 -1.84
N LEU A 122 -10.29 -4.52 -2.54
CA LEU A 122 -11.65 -4.09 -2.86
C LEU A 122 -11.90 -4.37 -4.35
N MET A 123 -12.17 -5.66 -4.67
CA MET A 123 -12.16 -6.16 -6.04
C MET A 123 -13.22 -5.52 -6.93
N GLU A 124 -14.39 -5.22 -6.39
CA GLU A 124 -15.47 -4.55 -7.13
C GLU A 124 -15.09 -3.13 -7.63
N ASP A 125 -14.19 -2.45 -6.91
CA ASP A 125 -13.66 -1.13 -7.26
C ASP A 125 -12.25 -1.20 -7.88
N LYS A 126 -11.72 -2.41 -8.09
CA LYS A 126 -10.38 -2.68 -8.64
C LYS A 126 -9.28 -1.97 -7.84
N ALA A 127 -9.35 -2.02 -6.52
CA ALA A 127 -8.40 -1.38 -5.63
C ALA A 127 -7.74 -2.41 -4.69
N LEU A 128 -6.42 -2.29 -4.50
CA LEU A 128 -5.64 -3.02 -3.52
C LEU A 128 -4.88 -2.02 -2.66
N PHE A 129 -5.15 -2.01 -1.37
CA PHE A 129 -4.41 -1.24 -0.38
C PHE A 129 -3.31 -2.14 0.18
N SER A 130 -2.10 -1.97 -0.34
CA SER A 130 -0.98 -2.88 -0.10
C SER A 130 -0.11 -2.49 1.09
N GLY A 131 -0.37 -1.31 1.72
CA GLY A 131 0.52 -0.77 2.74
C GLY A 131 1.97 -0.76 2.26
N ASP A 132 2.85 -1.35 3.04
CA ASP A 132 4.29 -1.40 2.78
C ASP A 132 4.78 -2.76 2.24
N SER A 133 3.89 -3.55 1.67
CA SER A 133 4.29 -4.77 0.97
C SER A 133 4.66 -4.48 -0.49
N LEU A 134 3.69 -4.32 -1.38
CA LEU A 134 3.92 -3.93 -2.77
C LEU A 134 3.80 -2.41 -2.90
N MET A 135 4.88 -1.76 -3.33
CA MET A 135 4.93 -0.32 -3.58
C MET A 135 5.04 -0.02 -5.07
N VAL A 136 4.74 1.24 -5.42
CA VAL A 136 4.95 1.73 -6.78
C VAL A 136 6.43 1.59 -7.16
N MET A 137 6.72 0.74 -8.16
CA MET A 137 8.06 0.41 -8.65
C MET A 137 9.01 -0.22 -7.61
N GLY A 138 8.47 -0.76 -6.53
CA GLY A 138 9.27 -1.32 -5.44
C GLY A 138 8.49 -2.26 -4.54
N CYS A 139 9.08 -2.57 -3.42
CA CYS A 139 8.45 -3.25 -2.29
C CYS A 139 9.00 -2.69 -0.98
N GLY A 140 8.32 -2.95 0.12
CA GLY A 140 8.76 -2.50 1.44
C GLY A 140 10.09 -3.12 1.87
N ARG A 141 10.80 -2.38 2.71
CA ARG A 141 12.02 -2.87 3.35
C ARG A 141 11.70 -4.05 4.29
N LEU A 142 12.60 -5.02 4.36
CA LEU A 142 12.48 -6.15 5.28
C LEU A 142 12.96 -5.74 6.68
N PHE A 143 12.03 -5.46 7.60
CA PHE A 143 12.35 -5.20 9.00
C PHE A 143 12.26 -6.46 9.86
N GLU A 144 11.29 -7.34 9.57
CA GLU A 144 11.00 -8.52 10.37
C GLU A 144 11.00 -9.82 9.56
N GLY A 145 10.44 -9.78 8.34
CA GLY A 145 10.35 -10.95 7.48
C GLY A 145 11.64 -11.24 6.70
N THR A 146 11.67 -12.40 6.08
CA THR A 146 12.76 -12.84 5.19
C THR A 146 12.49 -12.44 3.74
N PRO A 147 13.50 -12.47 2.84
CA PRO A 147 13.29 -12.32 1.41
C PRO A 147 12.26 -13.32 0.84
N GLU A 148 12.24 -14.55 1.37
CA GLU A 148 11.31 -15.59 0.99
C GLU A 148 9.85 -15.24 1.37
N ASP A 149 9.65 -14.60 2.52
CA ASP A 149 8.32 -14.16 2.97
C ASP A 149 7.80 -13.04 2.05
N MET A 150 8.62 -12.01 1.82
CA MET A 150 8.28 -10.93 0.89
C MET A 150 7.99 -11.49 -0.50
N TRP A 151 8.82 -12.40 -0.98
CA TRP A 151 8.64 -13.02 -2.28
C TRP A 151 7.33 -13.80 -2.40
N LYS A 152 6.94 -14.57 -1.37
CA LYS A 152 5.62 -15.23 -1.33
C LYS A 152 4.47 -14.22 -1.39
N SER A 153 4.59 -13.12 -0.67
CA SER A 153 3.62 -12.03 -0.66
C SER A 153 3.49 -11.38 -2.04
N LEU A 154 4.61 -11.00 -2.66
CA LEU A 154 4.62 -10.40 -4.00
C LEU A 154 4.08 -11.36 -5.06
N LYS A 155 4.43 -12.65 -5.02
CA LYS A 155 3.88 -13.66 -5.93
C LYS A 155 2.36 -13.79 -5.81
N LYS A 156 1.81 -13.69 -4.61
CA LYS A 156 0.37 -13.70 -4.36
C LYS A 156 -0.29 -12.48 -5.02
N LEU A 157 0.22 -11.29 -4.75
CA LEU A 157 -0.31 -10.05 -5.30
C LEU A 157 -0.16 -9.96 -6.83
N LYS A 158 0.90 -10.52 -7.39
CA LYS A 158 1.15 -10.63 -8.83
C LYS A 158 0.06 -11.41 -9.59
N GLN A 159 -0.69 -12.30 -8.92
CA GLN A 159 -1.77 -13.09 -9.51
C GLN A 159 -3.11 -12.35 -9.60
N LEU A 160 -3.23 -11.18 -8.99
CA LEU A 160 -4.44 -10.38 -9.03
C LEU A 160 -4.74 -9.87 -10.46
N PRO A 161 -5.99 -9.45 -10.73
CA PRO A 161 -6.34 -8.86 -12.02
C PRO A 161 -5.41 -7.71 -12.40
N LYS A 162 -4.87 -7.72 -13.61
CA LYS A 162 -3.88 -6.73 -14.08
C LYS A 162 -4.37 -5.29 -14.05
N ASP A 163 -5.68 -5.08 -14.08
CA ASP A 163 -6.30 -3.77 -14.07
C ASP A 163 -6.61 -3.25 -12.65
N ILE A 164 -6.16 -3.96 -11.60
CA ILE A 164 -6.26 -3.49 -10.22
C ILE A 164 -5.31 -2.32 -9.98
N MET A 165 -5.74 -1.35 -9.19
CA MET A 165 -4.97 -0.18 -8.79
C MET A 165 -4.33 -0.41 -7.43
N ILE A 166 -3.02 -0.24 -7.33
CA ILE A 166 -2.21 -0.44 -6.12
C ILE A 166 -2.10 0.88 -5.37
N TYR A 167 -2.60 0.91 -4.15
CA TYR A 167 -2.51 2.01 -3.19
C TYR A 167 -1.50 1.62 -2.10
N SER A 168 -0.25 2.07 -2.25
CA SER A 168 0.84 1.80 -1.30
C SER A 168 0.92 2.84 -0.19
N GLY A 169 1.59 2.50 0.93
CA GLY A 169 1.66 3.36 2.12
C GLY A 169 2.43 4.66 1.92
N HIS A 170 3.40 4.71 1.00
CA HIS A 170 4.34 5.82 0.87
C HIS A 170 4.58 6.30 -0.56
N GLU A 171 5.05 7.57 -0.67
CA GLU A 171 5.52 8.19 -1.91
C GLU A 171 7.03 7.95 -2.12
N TYR A 172 7.42 6.71 -2.33
CA TYR A 172 8.83 6.34 -2.57
C TYR A 172 9.17 6.18 -4.04
N THR A 173 8.26 6.52 -4.94
CA THR A 173 8.38 6.20 -6.37
C THR A 173 9.62 6.80 -7.02
N LYS A 174 10.08 7.99 -6.58
CA LYS A 174 11.30 8.60 -7.13
C LYS A 174 12.54 7.74 -6.87
N SER A 175 12.75 7.32 -5.63
CA SER A 175 13.89 6.47 -5.27
C SER A 175 13.76 5.07 -5.86
N ASN A 176 12.55 4.53 -5.88
CA ASN A 176 12.27 3.22 -6.47
C ASN A 176 12.57 3.18 -7.98
N ILE A 177 12.24 4.25 -8.71
CA ILE A 177 12.52 4.32 -10.15
C ILE A 177 14.02 4.45 -10.45
N GLU A 178 14.77 5.17 -9.62
CA GLU A 178 16.23 5.27 -9.73
C GLU A 178 16.86 3.89 -9.52
N PHE A 179 16.39 3.14 -8.52
CA PHE A 179 16.81 1.76 -8.29
C PHE A 179 16.43 0.85 -9.46
N ALA A 180 15.18 0.89 -9.92
CA ALA A 180 14.72 0.05 -11.04
C ALA A 180 15.55 0.28 -12.31
N LEU A 181 15.91 1.54 -12.62
CA LEU A 181 16.78 1.88 -13.74
C LEU A 181 18.21 1.39 -13.57
N SER A 182 18.72 1.28 -12.34
CA SER A 182 20.04 0.71 -12.09
C SER A 182 20.10 -0.80 -12.38
N ILE A 183 18.94 -1.47 -12.29
CA ILE A 183 18.80 -2.91 -12.54
C ILE A 183 18.44 -3.20 -14.01
N ASP A 184 17.53 -2.42 -14.59
CA ASP A 184 17.00 -2.67 -15.96
C ASP A 184 16.98 -1.39 -16.82
N PRO A 185 18.17 -0.81 -17.12
CA PRO A 185 18.29 0.50 -17.80
C PRO A 185 17.76 0.50 -19.23
N GLN A 186 17.67 -0.67 -19.87
CA GLN A 186 17.22 -0.81 -21.25
C GLN A 186 15.71 -1.01 -21.39
N ASN A 187 14.97 -1.06 -20.28
CA ASN A 187 13.53 -1.20 -20.29
C ASN A 187 12.86 0.08 -20.79
N GLU A 188 12.36 0.06 -22.01
CA GLU A 188 11.70 1.23 -22.63
C GLU A 188 10.46 1.68 -21.85
N LYS A 189 9.67 0.73 -21.31
CA LYS A 189 8.47 1.05 -20.52
C LYS A 189 8.83 1.74 -19.19
N LEU A 190 9.89 1.28 -18.54
CA LEU A 190 10.45 1.88 -17.35
C LEU A 190 10.95 3.30 -17.62
N ASN A 191 11.69 3.50 -18.71
CA ASN A 191 12.15 4.82 -19.13
C ASN A 191 11.01 5.80 -19.44
N ALA A 192 9.97 5.32 -20.13
CA ALA A 192 8.76 6.11 -20.39
C ALA A 192 8.01 6.45 -19.10
N ARG A 193 7.89 5.49 -18.17
CA ARG A 193 7.26 5.69 -16.86
C ARG A 193 8.01 6.72 -16.01
N ARG A 194 9.35 6.69 -16.03
CA ARG A 194 10.19 7.68 -15.35
C ARG A 194 9.80 9.12 -15.70
N ILE A 195 9.61 9.40 -17.00
CA ILE A 195 9.26 10.75 -17.44
C ILE A 195 7.93 11.20 -16.83
N ARG A 196 6.91 10.35 -16.85
CA ARG A 196 5.60 10.65 -16.26
C ARG A 196 5.66 10.83 -14.74
N VAL A 197 6.39 9.97 -14.05
CA VAL A 197 6.56 10.04 -12.59
C VAL A 197 7.25 11.35 -12.19
N LEU A 198 8.35 11.71 -12.84
CA LEU A 198 9.06 12.95 -12.53
C LEU A 198 8.21 14.19 -12.82
N ASP A 199 7.40 14.18 -13.88
CA ASP A 199 6.43 15.24 -14.18
C ASP A 199 5.35 15.36 -13.10
N SER A 200 4.81 14.22 -12.63
CA SER A 200 3.81 14.20 -11.53
C SER A 200 4.40 14.76 -10.24
N ILE A 201 5.60 14.31 -9.85
CA ILE A 201 6.30 14.81 -8.65
C ILE A 201 6.57 16.30 -8.75
N ALA A 202 7.04 16.77 -9.90
CA ALA A 202 7.30 18.21 -10.11
C ALA A 202 6.04 19.09 -9.98
N LYS A 203 4.85 18.49 -10.22
CA LYS A 203 3.55 19.15 -10.07
C LYS A 203 2.91 18.92 -8.70
N GLY A 204 3.55 18.21 -7.78
CA GLY A 204 2.98 17.84 -6.48
C GLY A 204 1.79 16.89 -6.59
N ILE A 205 1.74 16.08 -7.66
CA ILE A 205 0.68 15.08 -7.88
C ILE A 205 1.20 13.73 -7.35
N PRO A 206 0.45 13.04 -6.47
CA PRO A 206 0.80 11.70 -6.00
C PRO A 206 1.05 10.74 -7.17
N THR A 207 2.02 9.85 -7.01
CA THR A 207 2.30 8.80 -8.01
C THR A 207 1.49 7.53 -7.79
N VAL A 208 0.78 7.48 -6.67
CA VAL A 208 -0.23 6.46 -6.35
C VAL A 208 -1.62 6.93 -6.81
N PRO A 209 -2.53 6.02 -7.17
CA PRO A 209 -2.31 4.59 -7.31
C PRO A 209 -1.62 4.23 -8.62
N SER A 210 -0.94 3.09 -8.62
CA SER A 210 -0.35 2.49 -9.82
C SER A 210 -1.13 1.26 -10.27
N LYS A 211 -1.23 1.04 -11.58
CA LYS A 211 -1.90 -0.14 -12.13
C LYS A 211 -0.98 -1.36 -12.03
N LEU A 212 -1.49 -2.50 -11.56
CA LEU A 212 -0.70 -3.74 -11.46
C LEU A 212 -0.06 -4.15 -12.80
N GLU A 213 -0.76 -3.96 -13.92
CA GLU A 213 -0.19 -4.21 -15.25
C GLU A 213 1.11 -3.42 -15.48
N GLU A 214 1.16 -2.16 -15.06
CA GLU A 214 2.33 -1.31 -15.18
C GLU A 214 3.44 -1.74 -14.21
N GLU A 215 3.08 -2.18 -13.01
CA GLU A 215 4.04 -2.78 -12.07
C GLU A 215 4.66 -4.06 -12.64
N LEU A 216 3.86 -4.94 -13.25
CA LEU A 216 4.37 -6.16 -13.91
C LEU A 216 5.34 -5.88 -15.06
N GLU A 217 5.28 -4.69 -15.65
CA GLU A 217 6.14 -4.30 -16.77
C GLU A 217 7.40 -3.56 -16.33
N THR A 218 7.39 -2.95 -15.13
CA THR A 218 8.43 -1.97 -14.75
C THR A 218 9.01 -2.18 -13.34
N ASN A 219 8.28 -2.85 -12.43
CA ASN A 219 8.75 -3.09 -11.07
C ASN A 219 9.73 -4.29 -11.04
N PRO A 220 11.02 -4.10 -10.69
CA PRO A 220 12.00 -5.18 -10.72
C PRO A 220 11.67 -6.33 -9.77
N PHE A 221 10.97 -6.07 -8.67
CA PHE A 221 10.56 -7.08 -7.70
C PHE A 221 9.41 -7.99 -8.19
N LEU A 222 8.72 -7.63 -9.27
CA LEU A 222 7.71 -8.45 -9.92
C LEU A 222 8.20 -9.10 -11.24
N ARG A 223 9.45 -8.80 -11.66
CA ARG A 223 10.04 -9.21 -12.94
C ARG A 223 11.32 -10.02 -12.76
N GLU A 224 11.44 -10.68 -11.66
CA GLU A 224 12.61 -11.47 -11.23
C GLU A 224 13.04 -12.57 -12.20
N SER A 225 12.13 -13.02 -13.06
CA SER A 225 12.39 -14.05 -14.08
C SER A 225 12.89 -13.49 -15.41
N GLU A 226 12.92 -12.17 -15.58
CA GLU A 226 13.39 -11.52 -16.80
C GLU A 226 14.91 -11.63 -16.92
N THR A 227 15.40 -12.01 -18.10
CA THR A 227 16.84 -12.22 -18.37
C THR A 227 17.65 -10.97 -18.04
N SER A 228 17.17 -9.78 -18.39
CA SER A 228 17.84 -8.51 -18.10
C SER A 228 18.11 -8.30 -16.60
N ILE A 229 17.16 -8.72 -15.76
CA ILE A 229 17.29 -8.63 -14.29
C ILE A 229 18.21 -9.71 -13.76
N LEU A 230 18.04 -10.96 -14.23
CA LEU A 230 18.87 -12.08 -13.80
C LEU A 230 20.35 -11.85 -14.14
N ASP A 231 20.66 -11.35 -15.31
CA ASP A 231 22.04 -11.06 -15.74
C ASP A 231 22.68 -9.97 -14.86
N THR A 232 21.94 -8.91 -14.56
CA THR A 232 22.42 -7.84 -13.68
C THR A 232 22.66 -8.33 -12.25
N VAL A 233 21.72 -9.10 -11.68
CA VAL A 233 21.82 -9.63 -10.31
C VAL A 233 22.93 -10.68 -10.21
N SER A 234 23.09 -11.58 -11.19
CA SER A 234 24.13 -12.58 -11.18
C SER A 234 25.54 -11.98 -11.24
N TYR A 235 25.70 -10.86 -11.95
CA TYR A 235 26.98 -10.16 -12.06
C TYR A 235 27.38 -9.40 -10.78
N THR A 236 26.39 -8.90 -10.02
CA THR A 236 26.63 -8.01 -8.87
C THR A 236 26.62 -8.70 -7.53
N HIS A 237 26.35 -10.01 -7.44
CA HIS A 237 26.13 -10.74 -6.16
C HIS A 237 25.09 -10.07 -5.25
N LEU A 238 24.12 -9.36 -5.83
CA LEU A 238 23.11 -8.67 -5.07
C LEU A 238 22.10 -9.67 -4.48
N THR A 239 22.18 -9.88 -3.17
CA THR A 239 20.95 -10.06 -2.36
C THR A 239 20.06 -8.85 -2.68
N LEU A 240 18.79 -9.06 -3.06
CA LEU A 240 17.85 -7.99 -3.38
C LEU A 240 18.04 -6.82 -2.42
N PRO A 241 18.51 -5.65 -2.87
CA PRO A 241 18.67 -4.54 -1.96
C PRO A 241 17.29 -4.08 -1.56
N THR A 242 16.98 -4.23 -0.29
CA THR A 242 15.94 -3.42 0.34
C THR A 242 16.23 -1.96 0.04
N THR A 243 15.23 -1.19 -0.37
CA THR A 243 15.30 0.22 -0.74
C THR A 243 16.41 0.99 -0.01
N PRO A 244 17.18 1.84 -0.72
CA PRO A 244 18.25 2.62 -0.09
C PRO A 244 17.68 3.51 1.01
N TYR A 245 18.45 3.59 2.06
CA TYR A 245 18.29 4.41 3.26
C TYR A 245 17.42 5.66 3.10
N VAL A 246 16.43 5.81 3.94
CA VAL A 246 16.00 7.09 4.50
C VAL A 246 16.42 7.11 5.97
#